data_03f90a19061753c40807fabe016c9a6e
#
_entry.id   03f90a19061753c40807fabe016c9a6e
#
_cell.length_a   1.000
_cell.length_b   1.000
_cell.length_c   1.000
_cell.angle_alpha   90.00
_cell.angle_beta   90.00
_cell.angle_gamma   90.00
#
_symmetry.space_group_name_H-M   'P 1'
#
loop_
_entity.id
_entity.type
_entity.pdbx_description
1 polymer ?
#
loop_
_entity_poly.entity_id
_entity_poly.type
_entity_poly.pdbx_seq_one_letter_code
_entity_poly.pdbx_strand_id
1 'polypeptide(L)'
;MASSLGVLFAFLSVLHVVVSHGASPAQMYWESKLPNTPMPKSIQEFLPEADYSAQGGSKLFLASGGVLKSKTFSYKHAGTEEELAASSNADIFFFEHQLIPGTKLKVQFSNTISKAKFLPANVAKSMPMSSKDLPQILARLAINPASAASKVVSQTINDCETPSVSGEPELCAASLEQMVDFSLKKLGNQIQVKSTEVEKVDRAVQEYTIQEGVERFAGSKTVACHAKNFAYPMFMCHAAATTRAYSVPLVGANGSKVNAVVACHTNTARWNPRNLAFQMLKVSPGSTPICHFLPEDHIIFGSSN
;
A
#
# COMPACT_ATOMS: atom_id res chain seq x y z
N MET A 1 -60.37 -26.30 -47.81
CA MET A 1 -59.67 -27.03 -46.78
C MET A 1 -58.25 -26.50 -46.75
N ALA A 2 -57.96 -25.64 -45.82
CA ALA A 2 -56.64 -25.04 -45.66
C ALA A 2 -56.10 -25.50 -44.31
N SER A 3 -55.00 -26.31 -44.30
CA SER A 3 -54.34 -26.80 -43.13
C SER A 3 -53.33 -25.74 -42.65
N SER A 4 -53.57 -25.23 -41.47
CA SER A 4 -52.66 -24.30 -40.76
C SER A 4 -51.57 -25.11 -40.04
N LEU A 5 -50.30 -24.99 -40.46
CA LEU A 5 -49.16 -25.58 -39.81
C LEU A 5 -48.62 -24.60 -38.76
N GLY A 6 -48.90 -24.87 -37.48
CA GLY A 6 -48.35 -24.11 -36.37
C GLY A 6 -46.90 -24.44 -36.14
N VAL A 7 -46.02 -23.44 -36.27
CA VAL A 7 -44.61 -23.55 -35.93
C VAL A 7 -44.46 -23.26 -34.44
N LEU A 8 -44.07 -24.28 -33.66
CA LEU A 8 -43.70 -24.17 -32.25
C LEU A 8 -42.30 -23.62 -32.15
N PHE A 9 -42.12 -22.37 -31.74
CA PHE A 9 -40.78 -21.86 -31.31
C PHE A 9 -40.50 -22.30 -29.89
N ALA A 10 -39.58 -23.24 -29.74
CA ALA A 10 -39.03 -23.59 -28.45
C ALA A 10 -37.95 -22.57 -28.08
N PHE A 11 -38.25 -21.69 -27.10
CA PHE A 11 -37.25 -20.83 -26.48
C PHE A 11 -36.34 -21.69 -25.59
N LEU A 12 -35.11 -21.96 -26.04
CA LEU A 12 -34.06 -22.49 -25.18
C LEU A 12 -33.56 -21.35 -24.27
N SER A 13 -34.02 -21.31 -23.03
CA SER A 13 -33.45 -20.45 -21.99
C SER A 13 -32.09 -21.00 -21.61
N VAL A 14 -31.02 -20.40 -22.12
CA VAL A 14 -29.66 -20.66 -21.63
C VAL A 14 -29.53 -20.09 -20.24
N LEU A 15 -29.64 -20.93 -19.22
CA LEU A 15 -29.33 -20.56 -17.85
C LEU A 15 -27.82 -20.27 -17.78
N HIS A 16 -27.44 -19.00 -17.80
CA HIS A 16 -26.09 -18.61 -17.43
C HIS A 16 -25.93 -18.85 -15.93
N VAL A 17 -25.29 -19.95 -15.57
CA VAL A 17 -24.81 -20.17 -14.21
C VAL A 17 -23.68 -19.17 -13.98
N VAL A 18 -24.03 -18.03 -13.39
CA VAL A 18 -23.05 -17.12 -12.79
C VAL A 18 -22.46 -17.88 -11.60
N VAL A 19 -21.28 -18.43 -11.77
CA VAL A 19 -20.49 -18.96 -10.64
C VAL A 19 -20.14 -17.74 -9.78
N SER A 20 -20.95 -17.47 -8.79
CA SER A 20 -20.61 -16.51 -7.73
C SER A 20 -19.47 -17.12 -6.96
N HIS A 21 -18.26 -16.66 -7.23
CA HIS A 21 -17.12 -16.93 -6.34
C HIS A 21 -17.47 -16.25 -5.02
N GLY A 22 -17.67 -17.03 -3.97
CA GLY A 22 -17.97 -16.49 -2.63
C GLY A 22 -16.87 -15.51 -2.18
N ALA A 23 -17.23 -14.49 -1.40
CA ALA A 23 -16.27 -13.56 -0.85
C ALA A 23 -15.18 -14.30 -0.03
N SER A 24 -13.94 -13.92 -0.15
CA SER A 24 -12.85 -14.51 0.65
C SER A 24 -13.04 -14.17 2.14
N PRO A 25 -12.52 -14.99 3.08
CA PRO A 25 -12.57 -14.67 4.52
C PRO A 25 -12.05 -13.27 4.85
N ALA A 26 -10.99 -12.84 4.19
CA ALA A 26 -10.43 -11.50 4.35
C ALA A 26 -11.39 -10.40 3.85
N GLN A 27 -12.08 -10.61 2.73
CA GLN A 27 -13.09 -9.70 2.24
C GLN A 27 -14.28 -9.60 3.20
N MET A 28 -14.80 -10.73 3.67
CA MET A 28 -15.88 -10.76 4.67
C MET A 28 -15.45 -10.07 5.96
N TYR A 29 -14.18 -10.22 6.36
CA TYR A 29 -13.65 -9.53 7.53
C TYR A 29 -13.69 -7.99 7.33
N TRP A 30 -13.21 -7.49 6.18
CA TRP A 30 -13.29 -6.06 5.86
C TRP A 30 -14.72 -5.55 5.93
N GLU A 31 -15.64 -6.21 5.26
CA GLU A 31 -17.06 -5.82 5.20
C GLU A 31 -17.70 -5.81 6.61
N SER A 32 -17.31 -6.74 7.48
CA SER A 32 -17.80 -6.79 8.87
C SER A 32 -17.25 -5.68 9.77
N LYS A 33 -15.99 -5.27 9.55
CA LYS A 33 -15.32 -4.25 10.37
C LYS A 33 -15.48 -2.83 9.83
N LEU A 34 -15.62 -2.69 8.53
CA LEU A 34 -15.65 -1.44 7.78
C LEU A 34 -16.80 -1.42 6.76
N PRO A 35 -18.06 -1.63 7.20
CA PRO A 35 -19.19 -1.83 6.28
C PRO A 35 -19.46 -0.61 5.38
N ASN A 36 -19.09 0.58 5.82
CA ASN A 36 -19.31 1.84 5.09
C ASN A 36 -18.03 2.40 4.43
N THR A 37 -16.94 1.63 4.44
CA THR A 37 -15.65 2.07 3.90
C THR A 37 -15.30 1.26 2.66
N PRO A 38 -15.31 1.85 1.46
CA PRO A 38 -14.89 1.14 0.25
C PRO A 38 -13.46 0.60 0.42
N MET A 39 -13.26 -0.64 0.01
CA MET A 39 -11.93 -1.24 0.01
C MET A 39 -11.11 -0.69 -1.15
N PRO A 40 -9.94 -0.07 -0.93
CA PRO A 40 -9.06 0.39 -2.01
C PRO A 40 -8.65 -0.74 -2.96
N LYS A 41 -8.51 -0.43 -4.24
CA LYS A 41 -8.13 -1.40 -5.28
C LYS A 41 -6.83 -2.12 -4.94
N SER A 42 -5.84 -1.41 -4.40
CA SER A 42 -4.57 -1.98 -3.96
C SER A 42 -4.74 -3.10 -2.91
N ILE A 43 -5.68 -2.96 -1.97
CA ILE A 43 -6.00 -4.04 -1.01
C ILE A 43 -6.68 -5.21 -1.72
N GLN A 44 -7.64 -4.93 -2.62
CA GLN A 44 -8.35 -5.97 -3.36
C GLN A 44 -7.39 -6.86 -4.14
N GLU A 45 -6.35 -6.29 -4.73
CA GLU A 45 -5.31 -7.01 -5.47
C GLU A 45 -4.51 -7.99 -4.60
N PHE A 46 -4.42 -7.75 -3.29
CA PHE A 46 -3.75 -8.64 -2.34
C PHE A 46 -4.68 -9.65 -1.66
N LEU A 47 -5.99 -9.60 -1.93
CA LEU A 47 -6.91 -10.57 -1.32
C LEU A 47 -6.63 -11.97 -1.86
N PRO A 48 -6.60 -13.00 -0.97
CA PRO A 48 -6.59 -14.39 -1.40
C PRO A 48 -7.92 -14.75 -2.08
N GLU A 49 -7.88 -15.71 -3.00
CA GLU A 49 -9.08 -16.27 -3.60
C GLU A 49 -9.94 -17.02 -2.55
N ALA A 50 -11.23 -17.17 -2.82
CA ALA A 50 -12.17 -17.70 -1.83
C ALA A 50 -11.85 -19.13 -1.37
N ASP A 51 -11.27 -19.96 -2.24
CA ASP A 51 -10.88 -21.36 -1.98
C ASP A 51 -9.48 -21.52 -1.37
N TYR A 52 -8.76 -20.40 -1.23
CA TYR A 52 -7.38 -20.38 -0.75
C TYR A 52 -7.19 -20.99 0.65
N SER A 53 -8.19 -20.89 1.52
CA SER A 53 -8.19 -21.46 2.87
C SER A 53 -8.32 -22.98 2.91
N ALA A 54 -8.86 -23.60 1.85
CA ALA A 54 -9.15 -25.03 1.80
C ALA A 54 -7.95 -25.90 1.35
N GLN A 55 -6.95 -25.30 0.70
CA GLN A 55 -5.83 -26.06 0.07
C GLN A 55 -4.52 -26.02 0.88
N GLY A 56 -4.54 -25.84 2.18
CA GLY A 56 -3.34 -25.97 3.02
C GLY A 56 -2.21 -25.03 2.58
N GLY A 57 -2.43 -23.73 2.65
CA GLY A 57 -1.70 -22.59 2.11
C GLY A 57 -0.17 -22.51 2.18
N SER A 58 0.52 -23.47 2.81
CA SER A 58 1.99 -23.42 2.93
C SER A 58 2.77 -23.65 1.64
N LYS A 59 2.20 -24.37 0.67
CA LYS A 59 2.91 -24.68 -0.60
C LYS A 59 2.72 -23.62 -1.69
N LEU A 60 1.63 -22.85 -1.67
CA LEU A 60 1.32 -21.89 -2.72
C LEU A 60 2.11 -20.58 -2.59
N PHE A 61 2.52 -20.21 -1.36
CA PHE A 61 3.37 -19.03 -1.11
C PHE A 61 4.75 -19.13 -1.75
N LEU A 62 5.26 -20.33 -1.86
CA LEU A 62 6.62 -20.60 -2.32
C LEU A 62 6.74 -20.65 -3.84
N ALA A 63 5.61 -20.75 -4.56
CA ALA A 63 5.60 -20.90 -6.00
C ALA A 63 5.93 -19.63 -6.79
N SER A 64 5.83 -18.44 -6.17
CA SER A 64 6.14 -17.18 -6.86
C SER A 64 7.62 -16.78 -6.84
N GLY A 65 8.46 -17.46 -6.05
CA GLY A 65 9.94 -17.40 -6.11
C GLY A 65 10.59 -16.03 -6.02
N GLY A 66 9.85 -14.98 -5.66
CA GLY A 66 10.33 -13.62 -5.70
C GLY A 66 10.05 -12.86 -4.40
N VAL A 67 11.01 -12.02 -4.01
CA VAL A 67 10.80 -11.00 -3.00
C VAL A 67 10.11 -9.81 -3.67
N LEU A 68 9.00 -9.35 -3.08
CA LEU A 68 8.32 -8.14 -3.51
C LEU A 68 9.26 -6.94 -3.39
N LYS A 69 9.28 -6.09 -4.40
CA LYS A 69 10.08 -4.86 -4.40
C LYS A 69 9.12 -3.69 -4.33
N SER A 70 9.11 -2.98 -3.22
CA SER A 70 8.46 -1.68 -3.07
C SER A 70 9.50 -0.58 -2.90
N LYS A 71 9.22 0.61 -3.43
CA LYS A 71 10.04 1.80 -3.16
C LYS A 71 9.56 2.40 -1.85
N THR A 72 10.26 2.12 -0.76
CA THR A 72 9.97 2.70 0.54
C THR A 72 11.04 3.69 0.94
N PHE A 73 10.63 4.87 1.38
CA PHE A 73 11.52 5.82 2.05
C PHE A 73 11.52 5.54 3.55
N SER A 74 12.67 5.61 4.16
CA SER A 74 12.81 5.51 5.61
C SER A 74 13.25 6.84 6.19
N TYR A 75 12.46 7.39 7.09
CA TYR A 75 12.81 8.62 7.82
C TYR A 75 13.89 8.41 8.88
N LYS A 76 14.22 7.15 9.16
CA LYS A 76 15.22 6.74 10.14
C LYS A 76 16.67 6.88 9.62
N HIS A 77 16.86 6.81 8.30
CA HIS A 77 18.18 6.75 7.68
C HIS A 77 18.62 8.09 7.08
N ALA A 78 19.94 8.26 7.02
CA ALA A 78 20.54 9.30 6.20
C ALA A 78 20.36 8.97 4.73
N GLY A 79 20.05 9.98 3.90
CA GLY A 79 20.10 9.82 2.44
C GLY A 79 21.53 9.63 1.96
N THR A 80 21.77 8.70 1.04
CA THR A 80 23.06 8.48 0.41
C THR A 80 23.22 9.39 -0.82
N GLU A 81 24.46 9.59 -1.27
CA GLU A 81 24.73 10.32 -2.51
C GLU A 81 24.10 9.63 -3.73
N GLU A 82 24.07 8.28 -3.74
CA GLU A 82 23.45 7.49 -4.79
C GLU A 82 21.93 7.68 -4.82
N GLU A 83 21.27 7.70 -3.64
CA GLU A 83 19.84 7.98 -3.54
C GLU A 83 19.52 9.41 -3.99
N LEU A 84 20.35 10.38 -3.61
CA LEU A 84 20.18 11.77 -4.04
C LEU A 84 20.33 11.91 -5.55
N ALA A 85 21.34 11.28 -6.15
CA ALA A 85 21.55 11.29 -7.59
C ALA A 85 20.41 10.58 -8.33
N ALA A 86 19.96 9.41 -7.86
CA ALA A 86 18.86 8.66 -8.46
C ALA A 86 17.51 9.40 -8.36
N SER A 87 17.37 10.28 -7.37
CA SER A 87 16.16 11.05 -7.10
C SER A 87 16.14 12.42 -7.76
N SER A 88 17.24 12.84 -8.39
CA SER A 88 17.40 14.20 -8.96
C SER A 88 16.41 14.55 -10.08
N ASN A 89 15.80 13.55 -10.70
CA ASN A 89 14.89 13.74 -11.83
C ASN A 89 13.39 13.73 -11.45
N ALA A 90 13.06 13.59 -10.15
CA ALA A 90 11.68 13.50 -9.67
C ALA A 90 11.47 14.34 -8.41
N ASP A 91 10.30 14.95 -8.30
CA ASP A 91 9.85 15.68 -7.12
C ASP A 91 9.29 14.70 -6.09
N ILE A 92 10.17 13.90 -5.51
CA ILE A 92 9.79 12.88 -4.51
C ILE A 92 9.24 13.55 -3.26
N PHE A 93 9.87 14.65 -2.83
CA PHE A 93 9.44 15.49 -1.72
C PHE A 93 9.12 16.88 -2.22
N PHE A 94 8.10 17.47 -1.60
CA PHE A 94 7.66 18.82 -1.92
C PHE A 94 6.99 19.48 -0.71
N PHE A 95 6.65 20.77 -0.82
CA PHE A 95 6.03 21.52 0.26
C PHE A 95 4.50 21.48 0.19
N GLU A 96 3.86 21.49 1.35
CA GLU A 96 2.39 21.43 1.44
C GLU A 96 1.70 22.58 0.66
N HIS A 97 2.29 23.77 0.62
CA HIS A 97 1.75 24.91 -0.11
C HIS A 97 1.75 24.72 -1.65
N GLN A 98 2.46 23.71 -2.15
CA GLN A 98 2.46 23.35 -3.57
C GLN A 98 1.24 22.50 -3.96
N LEU A 99 0.42 22.06 -3.01
CA LEU A 99 -0.81 21.29 -3.26
C LEU A 99 -1.96 22.22 -3.73
N ILE A 100 -1.70 22.96 -4.80
CA ILE A 100 -2.68 23.84 -5.43
C ILE A 100 -2.86 23.49 -6.91
N PRO A 101 -4.07 23.67 -7.48
CA PRO A 101 -4.32 23.41 -8.89
C PRO A 101 -3.36 24.20 -9.79
N GLY A 102 -2.91 23.57 -10.86
CA GLY A 102 -1.94 24.13 -11.81
C GLY A 102 -0.46 23.88 -11.44
N THR A 103 -0.16 23.47 -10.20
CA THR A 103 1.22 23.09 -9.85
C THR A 103 1.66 21.86 -10.64
N LYS A 104 2.88 21.91 -11.17
CA LYS A 104 3.50 20.84 -11.94
C LYS A 104 4.59 20.17 -11.13
N LEU A 105 4.56 18.85 -11.05
CA LEU A 105 5.51 18.01 -10.33
C LEU A 105 5.94 16.84 -11.22
N LYS A 106 7.24 16.53 -11.20
CA LYS A 106 7.79 15.33 -11.88
C LYS A 106 7.69 14.15 -10.96
N VAL A 107 6.82 13.21 -11.28
CA VAL A 107 6.52 12.04 -10.42
C VAL A 107 6.64 10.76 -11.22
N GLN A 108 7.05 9.71 -10.55
CA GLN A 108 6.96 8.33 -11.02
C GLN A 108 6.01 7.56 -10.11
N PHE A 109 4.85 7.18 -10.62
CA PHE A 109 4.00 6.22 -9.92
C PHE A 109 4.46 4.82 -10.27
N SER A 110 4.72 4.02 -9.24
CA SER A 110 5.10 2.62 -9.40
C SER A 110 4.19 1.77 -8.54
N ASN A 111 3.63 0.72 -9.11
CA ASN A 111 3.02 -0.32 -8.32
C ASN A 111 4.00 -1.49 -8.20
N THR A 112 3.95 -2.13 -7.06
CA THR A 112 4.56 -3.43 -6.87
C THR A 112 3.55 -4.45 -7.35
N ILE A 113 3.46 -4.67 -8.66
CA ILE A 113 2.58 -5.74 -9.19
C ILE A 113 3.13 -7.05 -8.66
N SER A 114 2.59 -7.46 -7.55
CA SER A 114 2.81 -8.79 -6.99
C SER A 114 1.57 -9.62 -7.20
N LYS A 115 1.77 -10.85 -7.67
CA LYS A 115 0.72 -11.88 -7.64
C LYS A 115 0.56 -12.51 -6.26
N ALA A 116 1.44 -12.15 -5.31
CA ALA A 116 1.37 -12.67 -3.95
C ALA A 116 0.15 -12.11 -3.21
N LYS A 117 -0.45 -12.93 -2.38
CA LYS A 117 -1.66 -12.63 -1.61
C LYS A 117 -1.35 -12.53 -0.13
N PHE A 118 -2.15 -11.79 0.62
CA PHE A 118 -2.07 -11.78 2.06
C PHE A 118 -2.09 -13.18 2.64
N LEU A 119 -1.37 -13.36 3.75
CA LEU A 119 -1.49 -14.57 4.54
C LEU A 119 -2.88 -14.64 5.19
N PRO A 120 -3.48 -15.83 5.28
CA PRO A 120 -4.59 -16.03 6.19
C PRO A 120 -4.21 -15.63 7.62
N ALA A 121 -5.15 -15.03 8.37
CA ALA A 121 -4.88 -14.46 9.69
C ALA A 121 -4.21 -15.45 10.67
N ASN A 122 -4.64 -16.72 10.66
CA ASN A 122 -4.06 -17.77 11.49
C ASN A 122 -2.60 -18.10 11.12
N VAL A 123 -2.28 -18.07 9.82
CA VAL A 123 -0.92 -18.29 9.32
C VAL A 123 -0.05 -17.09 9.68
N ALA A 124 -0.53 -15.87 9.44
CA ALA A 124 0.18 -14.64 9.78
C ALA A 124 0.56 -14.59 11.28
N LYS A 125 -0.36 -15.02 12.17
CA LYS A 125 -0.09 -15.10 13.62
C LYS A 125 0.99 -16.12 13.98
N SER A 126 1.14 -17.19 13.20
CA SER A 126 2.09 -18.28 13.47
C SER A 126 3.46 -18.06 12.83
N MET A 127 3.58 -17.05 11.95
CA MET A 127 4.87 -16.72 11.33
C MET A 127 5.76 -15.98 12.33
N PRO A 128 6.95 -16.50 12.62
CA PRO A 128 7.91 -15.76 13.41
C PRO A 128 8.35 -14.52 12.64
N MET A 129 8.51 -13.39 13.34
CA MET A 129 8.92 -12.10 12.76
C MET A 129 10.01 -11.47 13.64
N SER A 130 11.04 -12.26 13.94
CA SER A 130 12.19 -11.80 14.70
C SER A 130 13.50 -12.15 13.99
N SER A 131 14.48 -11.27 14.10
CA SER A 131 15.83 -11.48 13.59
C SER A 131 16.49 -12.73 14.19
N LYS A 132 16.12 -13.10 15.43
CA LYS A 132 16.54 -14.33 16.09
C LYS A 132 16.03 -15.59 15.38
N ASP A 133 14.88 -15.49 14.74
CA ASP A 133 14.22 -16.58 14.03
C ASP A 133 14.54 -16.59 12.53
N LEU A 134 15.44 -15.70 12.05
CA LEU A 134 15.76 -15.56 10.63
C LEU A 134 16.06 -16.89 9.92
N PRO A 135 16.85 -17.83 10.47
CA PRO A 135 17.08 -19.12 9.82
C PRO A 135 15.81 -19.92 9.61
N GLN A 136 14.90 -19.93 10.61
CA GLN A 136 13.60 -20.62 10.53
C GLN A 136 12.68 -19.93 9.50
N ILE A 137 12.68 -18.60 9.46
CA ILE A 137 11.89 -17.82 8.48
C ILE A 137 12.36 -18.16 7.06
N LEU A 138 13.65 -18.10 6.79
CA LEU A 138 14.22 -18.41 5.47
C LEU A 138 13.90 -19.85 5.05
N ALA A 139 14.00 -20.81 5.97
CA ALA A 139 13.64 -22.20 5.72
C ALA A 139 12.17 -22.35 5.35
N ARG A 140 11.25 -21.72 6.08
CA ARG A 140 9.80 -21.72 5.79
C ARG A 140 9.48 -21.08 4.44
N LEU A 141 10.23 -20.05 4.06
CA LEU A 141 10.07 -19.33 2.79
C LEU A 141 10.84 -19.99 1.63
N ALA A 142 11.57 -21.09 1.87
CA ALA A 142 12.45 -21.74 0.92
C ALA A 142 13.47 -20.77 0.27
N ILE A 143 13.96 -19.79 1.05
CA ILE A 143 14.94 -18.79 0.61
C ILE A 143 16.34 -19.25 1.00
N ASN A 144 17.25 -19.28 0.01
CA ASN A 144 18.66 -19.59 0.26
C ASN A 144 19.30 -18.50 1.15
N PRO A 145 19.87 -18.84 2.31
CA PRO A 145 20.51 -17.87 3.22
C PRO A 145 21.59 -17.00 2.57
N ALA A 146 22.29 -17.51 1.56
CA ALA A 146 23.33 -16.77 0.84
C ALA A 146 22.80 -15.85 -0.28
N SER A 147 21.49 -15.81 -0.51
CA SER A 147 20.87 -15.08 -1.63
C SER A 147 20.66 -13.60 -1.33
N ALA A 148 20.48 -12.80 -2.39
CA ALA A 148 20.03 -11.42 -2.26
C ALA A 148 18.63 -11.33 -1.61
N ALA A 149 17.75 -12.30 -1.84
CA ALA A 149 16.43 -12.37 -1.22
C ALA A 149 16.51 -12.50 0.29
N SER A 150 17.47 -13.29 0.82
CA SER A 150 17.73 -13.41 2.26
C SER A 150 18.08 -12.05 2.89
N LYS A 151 18.93 -11.26 2.23
CA LYS A 151 19.30 -9.92 2.72
C LYS A 151 18.10 -8.99 2.79
N VAL A 152 17.23 -9.03 1.78
CA VAL A 152 16.01 -8.21 1.73
C VAL A 152 15.03 -8.60 2.85
N VAL A 153 14.82 -9.90 3.07
CA VAL A 153 13.98 -10.41 4.17
C VAL A 153 14.54 -9.98 5.52
N SER A 154 15.85 -10.15 5.72
CA SER A 154 16.54 -9.73 6.95
C SER A 154 16.37 -8.24 7.21
N GLN A 155 16.54 -7.40 6.18
CA GLN A 155 16.36 -5.96 6.30
C GLN A 155 14.92 -5.60 6.72
N THR A 156 13.92 -6.22 6.10
CA THR A 156 12.51 -5.96 6.47
C THR A 156 12.20 -6.38 7.90
N ILE A 157 12.74 -7.51 8.37
CA ILE A 157 12.58 -7.94 9.76
C ILE A 157 13.23 -6.92 10.70
N ASN A 158 14.43 -6.48 10.40
CA ASN A 158 15.11 -5.45 11.19
C ASN A 158 14.33 -4.13 11.24
N ASP A 159 13.74 -3.71 10.11
CA ASP A 159 12.89 -2.52 10.06
C ASP A 159 11.68 -2.68 10.99
N CYS A 160 11.08 -3.88 11.03
CA CYS A 160 9.93 -4.19 11.88
C CYS A 160 10.27 -4.26 13.37
N GLU A 161 11.51 -4.65 13.72
CA GLU A 161 11.99 -4.72 15.11
C GLU A 161 12.51 -3.36 15.62
N THR A 162 12.95 -2.48 14.72
CA THR A 162 13.53 -1.19 15.09
C THR A 162 12.42 -0.22 15.53
N PRO A 163 12.45 0.27 16.77
CA PRO A 163 11.43 1.19 17.26
C PRO A 163 11.32 2.45 16.40
N SER A 164 10.11 3.00 16.32
CA SER A 164 9.84 4.26 15.66
C SER A 164 10.68 5.40 16.22
N VAL A 165 11.21 6.25 15.34
CA VAL A 165 11.98 7.46 15.73
C VAL A 165 11.11 8.46 16.50
N SER A 166 9.81 8.53 16.17
CA SER A 166 8.84 9.42 16.81
C SER A 166 8.25 8.86 18.10
N GLY A 167 8.50 7.56 18.42
CA GLY A 167 7.83 6.84 19.49
C GLY A 167 6.38 6.49 19.14
N GLU A 168 5.99 6.62 17.87
CA GLU A 168 4.67 6.25 17.37
C GLU A 168 4.50 4.72 17.39
N PRO A 169 3.31 4.22 17.71
CA PRO A 169 3.05 2.78 17.63
C PRO A 169 3.19 2.27 16.20
N GLU A 170 3.92 1.17 16.04
CA GLU A 170 4.14 0.50 14.75
C GLU A 170 3.70 -0.97 14.80
N LEU A 171 3.35 -1.52 13.65
CA LEU A 171 3.06 -2.92 13.44
C LEU A 171 3.48 -3.34 12.04
N CYS A 172 4.19 -4.46 11.91
CA CYS A 172 4.33 -5.15 10.63
C CYS A 172 3.18 -6.15 10.45
N ALA A 173 2.28 -5.85 9.51
CA ALA A 173 1.10 -6.64 9.20
C ALA A 173 1.35 -7.55 8.00
N ALA A 174 1.09 -8.85 8.16
CA ALA A 174 1.19 -9.88 7.12
C ALA A 174 -0.18 -10.37 6.64
N SER A 175 -1.26 -9.90 7.26
CA SER A 175 -2.63 -10.18 6.84
C SER A 175 -3.47 -8.91 6.85
N LEU A 176 -4.58 -8.93 6.12
CA LEU A 176 -5.55 -7.84 6.10
C LEU A 176 -6.11 -7.57 7.49
N GLU A 177 -6.42 -8.64 8.24
CA GLU A 177 -7.00 -8.53 9.58
C GLU A 177 -6.07 -7.80 10.54
N GLN A 178 -4.76 -8.11 10.51
CA GLN A 178 -3.76 -7.41 11.33
C GLN A 178 -3.71 -5.91 11.00
N MET A 179 -3.74 -5.56 9.72
CA MET A 179 -3.74 -4.18 9.25
C MET A 179 -4.99 -3.42 9.70
N VAL A 180 -6.17 -4.02 9.53
CA VAL A 180 -7.47 -3.43 9.90
C VAL A 180 -7.58 -3.29 11.42
N ASP A 181 -7.25 -4.33 12.19
CA ASP A 181 -7.33 -4.31 13.65
C ASP A 181 -6.41 -3.23 14.25
N PHE A 182 -5.19 -3.12 13.74
CA PHE A 182 -4.27 -2.07 14.16
C PHE A 182 -4.83 -0.68 13.88
N SER A 183 -5.36 -0.46 12.69
CA SER A 183 -5.91 0.83 12.28
C SER A 183 -7.14 1.22 13.10
N LEU A 184 -8.08 0.29 13.30
CA LEU A 184 -9.26 0.51 14.15
C LEU A 184 -8.89 0.79 15.60
N LYS A 185 -7.90 0.09 16.15
CA LYS A 185 -7.40 0.33 17.51
C LYS A 185 -6.83 1.74 17.70
N LYS A 186 -6.26 2.34 16.62
CA LYS A 186 -5.64 3.67 16.68
C LYS A 186 -6.59 4.81 16.33
N LEU A 187 -7.54 4.57 15.42
CA LEU A 187 -8.37 5.60 14.82
C LEU A 187 -9.84 5.54 15.27
N GLY A 188 -10.29 4.41 15.84
CA GLY A 188 -11.71 4.13 16.07
C GLY A 188 -12.40 3.56 14.82
N ASN A 189 -13.73 3.50 14.85
CA ASN A 189 -14.51 2.79 13.83
C ASN A 189 -14.95 3.67 12.63
N GLN A 190 -14.80 4.99 12.74
CA GLN A 190 -15.15 5.92 11.66
C GLN A 190 -13.90 6.33 10.91
N ILE A 191 -13.56 5.54 9.92
CA ILE A 191 -12.33 5.74 9.13
C ILE A 191 -12.62 5.77 7.63
N GLN A 192 -11.83 6.55 6.92
CA GLN A 192 -11.68 6.49 5.47
C GLN A 192 -10.36 5.78 5.14
N VAL A 193 -10.35 5.05 4.04
CA VAL A 193 -9.14 4.36 3.59
C VAL A 193 -8.89 4.71 2.13
N LYS A 194 -7.67 5.15 1.83
CA LYS A 194 -7.28 5.52 0.46
C LYS A 194 -5.90 4.97 0.11
N SER A 195 -5.71 4.68 -1.16
CA SER A 195 -4.43 4.42 -1.82
C SER A 195 -4.35 5.25 -3.09
N THR A 196 -3.17 5.43 -3.64
CA THR A 196 -3.00 6.05 -4.95
C THR A 196 -3.62 5.15 -6.03
N GLU A 197 -4.47 5.73 -6.87
CA GLU A 197 -5.12 5.04 -7.99
C GLU A 197 -4.64 5.61 -9.31
N VAL A 198 -4.11 4.76 -10.18
CA VAL A 198 -3.60 5.11 -11.52
C VAL A 198 -4.50 4.45 -12.56
N GLU A 199 -5.10 5.25 -13.45
CA GLU A 199 -5.95 4.71 -14.53
C GLU A 199 -5.14 3.90 -15.54
N LYS A 200 -3.95 4.39 -15.89
CA LYS A 200 -3.05 3.73 -16.85
C LYS A 200 -1.61 3.81 -16.34
N VAL A 201 -1.06 2.66 -16.05
CA VAL A 201 0.31 2.56 -15.51
C VAL A 201 1.32 3.03 -16.55
N ASP A 202 2.00 4.14 -16.26
CA ASP A 202 3.22 4.56 -16.93
C ASP A 202 4.34 4.59 -15.89
N ARG A 203 5.38 3.80 -16.12
CA ARG A 203 6.50 3.65 -15.19
C ARG A 203 7.59 4.70 -15.39
N ALA A 204 7.45 5.58 -16.36
CA ALA A 204 8.39 6.66 -16.58
C ALA A 204 8.15 7.81 -15.59
N VAL A 205 9.22 8.52 -15.25
CA VAL A 205 9.08 9.83 -14.60
C VAL A 205 8.47 10.77 -15.62
N GLN A 206 7.35 11.40 -15.28
CA GLN A 206 6.73 12.41 -16.13
C GLN A 206 6.21 13.58 -15.32
N GLU A 207 5.94 14.69 -16.00
CA GLU A 207 5.32 15.86 -15.39
C GLU A 207 3.82 15.62 -15.22
N TYR A 208 3.33 15.80 -14.00
CA TYR A 208 1.92 15.79 -13.65
C TYR A 208 1.49 17.19 -13.21
N THR A 209 0.31 17.60 -13.63
CA THR A 209 -0.33 18.85 -13.22
C THR A 209 -1.42 18.54 -12.20
N ILE A 210 -1.38 19.19 -11.03
CA ILE A 210 -2.44 19.10 -10.01
C ILE A 210 -3.70 19.73 -10.58
N GLN A 211 -4.83 19.02 -10.47
CA GLN A 211 -6.14 19.46 -10.91
C GLN A 211 -6.95 20.01 -9.74
N GLU A 212 -8.11 20.61 -10.04
CA GLU A 212 -9.11 20.97 -9.03
C GLU A 212 -9.58 19.74 -8.24
N GLY A 213 -9.99 19.93 -6.99
CA GLY A 213 -10.48 18.85 -6.13
C GLY A 213 -9.42 18.27 -5.19
N VAL A 214 -8.33 18.98 -4.90
CA VAL A 214 -7.42 18.62 -3.81
C VAL A 214 -8.21 18.63 -2.49
N GLU A 215 -8.25 17.49 -1.82
CA GLU A 215 -9.05 17.29 -0.62
C GLU A 215 -8.21 16.69 0.51
N ARG A 216 -8.27 17.31 1.69
CA ARG A 216 -7.76 16.69 2.92
C ARG A 216 -8.81 15.71 3.45
N PHE A 217 -8.54 14.39 3.34
CA PHE A 217 -9.54 13.36 3.69
C PHE A 217 -9.39 12.79 5.10
N ALA A 218 -8.27 13.02 5.76
CA ALA A 218 -8.07 12.53 7.12
C ALA A 218 -8.25 13.64 8.15
N GLY A 219 -8.78 13.30 9.31
CA GLY A 219 -8.81 14.15 10.50
C GLY A 219 -7.40 14.41 11.06
N SER A 220 -7.28 14.50 12.39
CA SER A 220 -5.99 14.77 13.05
C SER A 220 -5.09 13.53 13.20
N LYS A 221 -5.65 12.32 13.00
CA LYS A 221 -4.94 11.05 13.18
C LYS A 221 -4.97 10.21 11.92
N THR A 222 -3.84 9.65 11.58
CA THR A 222 -3.69 8.73 10.45
C THR A 222 -2.95 7.47 10.88
N VAL A 223 -3.18 6.38 10.16
CA VAL A 223 -2.31 5.20 10.13
C VAL A 223 -1.85 5.03 8.69
N ALA A 224 -0.55 5.14 8.47
CA ALA A 224 0.06 4.85 7.18
C ALA A 224 0.62 3.43 7.18
N CYS A 225 0.28 2.65 6.16
CA CYS A 225 0.76 1.28 5.95
C CYS A 225 1.62 1.25 4.68
N HIS A 226 2.91 1.09 4.85
CA HIS A 226 3.90 1.06 3.79
C HIS A 226 4.23 -0.38 3.40
N ALA A 227 4.04 -0.72 2.14
CA ALA A 227 4.45 -2.02 1.62
C ALA A 227 5.95 -2.22 1.78
N LYS A 228 6.36 -3.38 2.28
CA LYS A 228 7.76 -3.75 2.51
C LYS A 228 8.20 -4.85 1.56
N ASN A 229 9.49 -4.88 1.25
CA ASN A 229 10.09 -5.92 0.43
C ASN A 229 10.15 -7.24 1.21
N PHE A 230 9.25 -8.16 0.88
CA PHE A 230 9.16 -9.46 1.57
C PHE A 230 8.66 -10.56 0.61
N ALA A 231 8.64 -11.81 1.06
CA ALA A 231 8.19 -12.94 0.25
C ALA A 231 6.66 -13.01 0.04
N TYR A 232 5.90 -12.28 0.83
CA TYR A 232 4.45 -12.08 0.74
C TYR A 232 4.11 -10.63 1.11
N PRO A 233 2.89 -10.15 0.84
CA PRO A 233 2.49 -8.81 1.23
C PRO A 233 2.73 -8.57 2.72
N MET A 234 3.65 -7.66 3.00
CA MET A 234 4.03 -7.23 4.34
C MET A 234 3.93 -5.71 4.39
N PHE A 235 3.22 -5.19 5.37
CA PHE A 235 3.03 -3.76 5.53
C PHE A 235 3.52 -3.28 6.88
N MET A 236 4.42 -2.32 6.88
CA MET A 236 4.77 -1.59 8.10
C MET A 236 3.74 -0.47 8.28
N CYS A 237 2.85 -0.66 9.23
CA CYS A 237 1.83 0.30 9.60
C CYS A 237 2.27 1.09 10.82
N HIS A 238 2.18 2.41 10.77
CA HIS A 238 2.44 3.28 11.93
C HIS A 238 1.35 4.33 12.09
N ALA A 239 1.02 4.64 13.36
CA ALA A 239 0.09 5.70 13.69
C ALA A 239 0.83 7.03 13.72
N ALA A 240 0.30 8.05 13.06
CA ALA A 240 0.88 9.39 13.01
C ALA A 240 -0.14 10.46 13.40
N ALA A 241 0.19 11.21 14.46
CA ALA A 241 -0.62 12.34 14.93
C ALA A 241 -0.28 13.66 14.23
N THR A 242 0.84 13.70 13.51
CA THR A 242 1.38 14.91 12.87
C THR A 242 1.47 14.76 11.34
N THR A 243 0.68 13.87 10.77
CA THR A 243 0.61 13.68 9.31
C THR A 243 -0.77 14.09 8.80
N ARG A 244 -0.79 14.99 7.84
CA ARG A 244 -2.00 15.32 7.07
C ARG A 244 -2.02 14.49 5.81
N ALA A 245 -3.17 13.95 5.43
CA ALA A 245 -3.34 13.16 4.23
C ALA A 245 -4.29 13.80 3.25
N TYR A 246 -3.89 13.84 1.98
CA TYR A 246 -4.61 14.47 0.89
C TYR A 246 -4.90 13.49 -0.24
N SER A 247 -6.06 13.65 -0.86
CA SER A 247 -6.39 13.09 -2.16
C SER A 247 -6.13 14.18 -3.20
N VAL A 248 -5.29 13.89 -4.19
CA VAL A 248 -4.78 14.88 -5.15
C VAL A 248 -5.02 14.38 -6.57
N PRO A 249 -6.00 14.93 -7.29
CA PRO A 249 -6.21 14.61 -8.69
C PRO A 249 -5.07 15.16 -9.55
N LEU A 250 -4.50 14.31 -10.40
CA LEU A 250 -3.37 14.63 -11.27
C LEU A 250 -3.64 14.25 -12.72
N VAL A 251 -3.13 15.05 -13.64
CA VAL A 251 -3.07 14.71 -15.08
C VAL A 251 -1.64 14.78 -15.55
N GLY A 252 -1.16 13.66 -16.09
CA GLY A 252 0.19 13.54 -16.65
C GLY A 252 0.31 14.21 -18.03
N ALA A 253 1.54 14.55 -18.44
CA ALA A 253 1.83 15.12 -19.75
C ALA A 253 1.35 14.23 -20.91
N ASN A 254 1.26 12.92 -20.71
CA ASN A 254 0.73 11.94 -21.66
C ASN A 254 -0.81 11.76 -21.59
N GLY A 255 -1.51 12.57 -20.78
CA GLY A 255 -2.96 12.48 -20.57
C GLY A 255 -3.39 11.41 -19.55
N SER A 256 -2.47 10.69 -18.91
CA SER A 256 -2.80 9.73 -17.84
C SER A 256 -3.40 10.47 -16.64
N LYS A 257 -4.40 9.85 -16.01
CA LYS A 257 -5.04 10.38 -14.79
C LYS A 257 -4.64 9.56 -13.59
N VAL A 258 -4.37 10.25 -12.50
CA VAL A 258 -4.03 9.65 -11.21
C VAL A 258 -4.79 10.35 -10.11
N ASN A 259 -5.41 9.59 -9.23
CA ASN A 259 -5.88 10.11 -7.95
C ASN A 259 -4.84 9.72 -6.89
N ALA A 260 -3.89 10.62 -6.66
CA ALA A 260 -2.76 10.36 -5.80
C ALA A 260 -3.11 10.59 -4.32
N VAL A 261 -2.55 9.75 -3.46
CA VAL A 261 -2.54 10.02 -2.02
C VAL A 261 -1.21 10.68 -1.65
N VAL A 262 -1.30 11.77 -0.91
CA VAL A 262 -0.17 12.55 -0.41
C VAL A 262 -0.16 12.52 1.11
N ALA A 263 0.99 12.23 1.70
CA ALA A 263 1.25 12.39 3.12
C ALA A 263 2.13 13.64 3.36
N CYS A 264 1.66 14.57 4.20
CA CYS A 264 2.39 15.75 4.61
C CYS A 264 2.74 15.65 6.10
N HIS A 265 4.01 15.48 6.42
CA HIS A 265 4.52 15.40 7.77
C HIS A 265 4.73 16.81 8.32
N THR A 266 3.92 17.22 9.27
CA THR A 266 3.95 18.58 9.84
C THR A 266 4.99 18.76 10.94
N ASN A 267 5.53 17.67 11.49
CA ASN A 267 6.61 17.69 12.46
C ASN A 267 7.71 16.69 12.07
N THR A 268 8.78 17.21 11.51
CA THR A 268 9.95 16.45 11.06
C THR A 268 11.16 16.63 11.98
N ALA A 269 11.00 17.26 13.16
CA ALA A 269 12.10 17.63 14.05
C ALA A 269 12.93 16.45 14.55
N ARG A 270 12.34 15.25 14.61
CA ARG A 270 13.02 14.03 15.08
C ARG A 270 13.60 13.18 13.94
N TRP A 271 13.42 13.60 12.69
CA TRP A 271 13.99 12.86 11.57
C TRP A 271 15.51 12.99 11.55
N ASN A 272 16.18 12.04 10.94
CA ASN A 272 17.63 12.14 10.75
C ASN A 272 17.97 13.43 9.99
N PRO A 273 18.85 14.31 10.52
CA PRO A 273 19.19 15.58 9.87
C PRO A 273 19.78 15.42 8.46
N ARG A 274 20.34 14.25 8.15
CA ARG A 274 20.83 13.90 6.81
C ARG A 274 19.82 13.11 5.98
N ASN A 275 18.54 13.13 6.36
CA ASN A 275 17.49 12.48 5.57
C ASN A 275 17.42 13.09 4.17
N LEU A 276 17.11 12.23 3.19
CA LEU A 276 17.03 12.61 1.78
C LEU A 276 16.09 13.79 1.52
N ALA A 277 14.97 13.87 2.25
CA ALA A 277 14.01 14.96 2.11
C ALA A 277 14.63 16.34 2.41
N PHE A 278 15.43 16.44 3.48
CA PHE A 278 16.09 17.70 3.82
C PHE A 278 17.17 18.10 2.82
N GLN A 279 17.89 17.10 2.29
CA GLN A 279 18.92 17.33 1.27
C GLN A 279 18.30 17.84 -0.05
N MET A 280 17.18 17.22 -0.48
CA MET A 280 16.48 17.60 -1.71
C MET A 280 15.82 18.99 -1.60
N LEU A 281 15.11 19.23 -0.49
CA LEU A 281 14.37 20.48 -0.29
C LEU A 281 15.22 21.62 0.29
N LYS A 282 16.46 21.34 0.71
CA LYS A 282 17.40 22.30 1.32
C LYS A 282 16.81 22.97 2.55
N VAL A 283 16.18 22.20 3.41
CA VAL A 283 15.53 22.65 4.66
C VAL A 283 16.10 21.90 5.88
N SER A 284 15.85 22.45 7.07
CA SER A 284 16.25 21.82 8.34
C SER A 284 15.10 21.03 8.97
N PRO A 285 15.40 20.02 9.81
CA PRO A 285 14.40 19.32 10.57
C PRO A 285 13.46 20.24 11.33
N GLY A 286 12.15 20.01 11.23
CA GLY A 286 11.13 20.78 11.94
C GLY A 286 10.81 22.17 11.40
N SER A 287 11.49 22.63 10.35
CA SER A 287 11.33 23.99 9.81
C SER A 287 10.03 24.20 9.01
N THR A 288 9.55 23.17 8.36
CA THR A 288 8.36 23.23 7.48
C THR A 288 7.75 21.84 7.28
N PRO A 289 6.44 21.73 6.98
CA PRO A 289 5.85 20.48 6.54
C PRO A 289 6.50 19.94 5.27
N ILE A 290 6.77 18.63 5.26
CA ILE A 290 7.30 17.91 4.10
C ILE A 290 6.29 16.91 3.62
N CYS A 291 5.97 16.98 2.34
CA CYS A 291 5.02 16.11 1.67
C CYS A 291 5.71 15.15 0.71
N HIS A 292 5.08 14.00 0.49
CA HIS A 292 5.44 13.08 -0.58
C HIS A 292 4.21 12.33 -1.10
N PHE A 293 4.25 11.90 -2.35
CA PHE A 293 3.25 11.00 -2.89
C PHE A 293 3.44 9.59 -2.34
N LEU A 294 2.34 8.88 -2.14
CA LEU A 294 2.39 7.47 -1.82
C LEU A 294 2.35 6.62 -3.08
N PRO A 295 3.18 5.57 -3.18
CA PRO A 295 3.04 4.53 -4.19
C PRO A 295 1.65 3.88 -4.17
N GLU A 296 1.26 3.23 -5.26
CA GLU A 296 -0.06 2.60 -5.40
C GLU A 296 -0.33 1.50 -4.36
N ASP A 297 0.72 0.82 -3.91
CA ASP A 297 0.66 -0.26 -2.92
C ASP A 297 0.74 0.22 -1.45
N HIS A 298 0.80 1.53 -1.23
CA HIS A 298 0.74 2.10 0.12
C HIS A 298 -0.68 2.55 0.45
N ILE A 299 -1.04 2.43 1.73
CA ILE A 299 -2.41 2.64 2.20
C ILE A 299 -2.41 3.64 3.36
N ILE A 300 -3.33 4.60 3.33
CA ILE A 300 -3.61 5.46 4.48
C ILE A 300 -5.02 5.22 4.99
N PHE A 301 -5.10 4.96 6.28
CA PHE A 301 -6.31 5.03 7.08
C PHE A 301 -6.35 6.39 7.76
N GLY A 302 -7.46 7.10 7.66
CA GLY A 302 -7.66 8.38 8.31
C GLY A 302 -8.93 8.38 9.15
N SER A 303 -8.92 9.03 10.33
CA SER A 303 -10.17 9.24 11.06
C SER A 303 -11.06 10.21 10.28
N SER A 304 -12.37 9.93 10.25
CA SER A 304 -13.36 10.81 9.60
C SER A 304 -13.71 12.04 10.43
N ASN A 305 -13.09 12.21 11.61
CA ASN A 305 -13.33 13.30 12.56
C ASN A 305 -12.11 14.23 12.66
#